data_3ed24fe9c963ef2cb688dccb158eef06
#
_entry.id   3ed24fe9c963ef2cb688dccb158eef06
#
_cell.length_a   1.000
_cell.length_b   1.000
_cell.length_c   1.000
_cell.angle_alpha   90.00
_cell.angle_beta   90.00
_cell.angle_gamma   90.00
#
_symmetry.space_group_name_H-M   'P 1'
#
loop_
_entity.id
_entity.type
_entity.pdbx_description
1 polymer ?
#
loop_
_entity_poly.entity_id
_entity_poly.type
_entity_poly.pdbx_seq_one_letter_code
_entity_poly.pdbx_strand_id
1 'polypeptide(L)'
;MYQTYSILQKLWLFIKLFTPMCITQFSLVGGTFIAIFLTGQYSTIDLAGVATGYNLWLLFYIFAQGTLMGITPIIAQLLGAKKTDSIPTIVYQGFYIATTLALIILLIGVFGLVPLLNFLNLEPAATAVCINYLKAFALGLFPLLWVNTLRNTVDSHGLTHYSMAIVVTSFVVNVFLNYSLIFGHFGLPEIGGVGAGYGIAGACWTNFILFSAMVLFHPKLKRYRIYKDWVRPKWQYIREQLQIGLPIGSSIFFEASIFSIAGLLMVHFGSAVVAAHQSVIAFTNVFYCLPLSIAMASTIAVGYEVGAERHKEAIQYSYISRVLAIVIAILICAFTFTHMESISALFTNDEEVYNLIYRFLGYGVFFSAFDAIGTPLQGILRGYKDVKIVFYISLISYWGVCFPISYILANNPNYGPFGVWIGLLASVIVAGILFTIRTWYIQHKQVHIKA
;
A
#
# COMPACT_ATOMS: atom_id res chain seq x y z
N MET A 1 -2.50 17.83 -14.42
CA MET A 1 -1.50 17.36 -15.41
C MET A 1 -1.42 18.33 -16.57
N TYR A 2 -0.29 18.39 -17.28
CA TYR A 2 -0.07 19.13 -18.51
C TYR A 2 0.76 18.27 -19.47
N GLN A 3 0.63 18.55 -20.76
CA GLN A 3 1.39 17.81 -21.78
C GLN A 3 2.86 18.20 -21.73
N THR A 4 3.72 17.23 -21.89
CA THR A 4 5.19 17.39 -21.92
C THR A 4 5.72 16.94 -23.29
N TYR A 5 6.79 17.58 -23.74
CA TYR A 5 7.37 17.33 -25.07
C TYR A 5 8.83 16.87 -25.01
N SER A 6 9.61 17.35 -24.05
CA SER A 6 11.02 16.95 -23.89
C SER A 6 11.17 15.90 -22.77
N ILE A 7 12.22 15.09 -22.85
CA ILE A 7 12.55 14.08 -21.83
C ILE A 7 12.81 14.76 -20.47
N LEU A 8 13.44 15.91 -20.44
CA LEU A 8 13.71 16.65 -19.21
C LEU A 8 12.41 17.13 -18.53
N GLN A 9 11.45 17.64 -19.32
CA GLN A 9 10.13 18.01 -18.80
C GLN A 9 9.38 16.82 -18.21
N LYS A 10 9.47 15.63 -18.85
CA LYS A 10 8.89 14.39 -18.37
C LYS A 10 9.52 13.93 -17.07
N LEU A 11 10.84 13.94 -17.01
CA LEU A 11 11.57 13.57 -15.80
C LEU A 11 11.19 14.51 -14.65
N TRP A 12 11.18 15.82 -14.90
CA TRP A 12 10.81 16.79 -13.87
C TRP A 12 9.35 16.60 -13.38
N LEU A 13 8.41 16.39 -14.32
CA LEU A 13 7.02 16.10 -13.97
C LEU A 13 6.89 14.79 -13.19
N PHE A 14 7.64 13.75 -13.59
CA PHE A 14 7.63 12.46 -12.89
C PHE A 14 8.17 12.57 -11.46
N ILE A 15 9.29 13.28 -11.26
CA ILE A 15 9.85 13.56 -9.94
C ILE A 15 8.86 14.38 -9.09
N LYS A 16 8.20 15.37 -9.69
CA LYS A 16 7.16 16.18 -9.02
C LYS A 16 5.95 15.36 -8.58
N LEU A 17 5.63 14.28 -9.25
CA LEU A 17 4.61 13.32 -8.81
C LEU A 17 5.16 12.35 -7.75
N PHE A 18 6.33 11.78 -8.01
CA PHE A 18 6.96 10.75 -7.19
C PHE A 18 7.33 11.23 -5.78
N THR A 19 8.05 12.37 -5.67
CA THR A 19 8.57 12.83 -4.36
C THR A 19 7.48 13.08 -3.32
N PRO A 20 6.36 13.79 -3.62
CA PRO A 20 5.28 13.93 -2.66
C PRO A 20 4.60 12.61 -2.31
N MET A 21 4.44 11.71 -3.28
CA MET A 21 3.88 10.38 -3.02
C MET A 21 4.77 9.56 -2.08
N CYS A 22 6.08 9.65 -2.26
CA CYS A 22 7.05 8.99 -1.41
C CYS A 22 6.95 9.49 0.05
N ILE A 23 6.94 10.79 0.26
CA ILE A 23 6.76 11.39 1.60
C ILE A 23 5.43 10.97 2.22
N THR A 24 4.37 10.91 1.41
CA THR A 24 3.05 10.44 1.86
C THR A 24 3.09 8.99 2.33
N GLN A 25 3.75 8.09 1.60
CA GLN A 25 3.87 6.69 1.99
C GLN A 25 4.69 6.52 3.28
N PHE A 26 5.80 7.24 3.41
CA PHE A 26 6.57 7.24 4.67
C PHE A 26 5.77 7.79 5.85
N SER A 27 4.94 8.82 5.65
CA SER A 27 4.08 9.34 6.70
C SER A 27 3.02 8.33 7.16
N LEU A 28 2.44 7.57 6.22
CA LEU A 28 1.46 6.53 6.54
C LEU A 28 2.09 5.37 7.34
N VAL A 29 3.24 4.88 6.89
CA VAL A 29 3.99 3.82 7.59
C VAL A 29 4.47 4.33 8.96
N GLY A 30 5.00 5.56 9.02
CA GLY A 30 5.45 6.18 10.25
C GLY A 30 4.34 6.36 11.27
N GLY A 31 3.13 6.71 10.86
CA GLY A 31 1.97 6.86 11.75
C GLY A 31 1.59 5.54 12.43
N THR A 32 1.59 4.45 11.69
CA THR A 32 1.35 3.11 12.24
C THR A 32 2.47 2.69 13.19
N PHE A 33 3.73 2.89 12.79
CA PHE A 33 4.89 2.57 13.62
C PHE A 33 4.85 3.30 14.97
N ILE A 34 4.58 4.61 14.96
CA ILE A 34 4.51 5.41 16.19
C ILE A 34 3.36 4.95 17.09
N ALA A 35 2.19 4.62 16.54
CA ALA A 35 1.06 4.12 17.32
C ALA A 35 1.43 2.82 18.06
N ILE A 36 2.05 1.86 17.36
CA ILE A 36 2.52 0.59 17.94
C ILE A 36 3.63 0.84 18.98
N PHE A 37 4.59 1.71 18.66
CA PHE A 37 5.70 2.05 19.55
C PHE A 37 5.20 2.68 20.88
N LEU A 38 4.33 3.69 20.82
CA LEU A 38 3.77 4.33 22.00
C LEU A 38 2.94 3.35 22.84
N THR A 39 2.17 2.49 22.19
CA THR A 39 1.41 1.44 22.89
C THR A 39 2.35 0.46 23.62
N GLY A 40 3.47 0.09 23.00
CA GLY A 40 4.48 -0.77 23.62
C GLY A 40 5.20 -0.13 24.80
N GLN A 41 5.37 1.18 24.80
CA GLN A 41 5.90 1.93 25.95
C GLN A 41 4.90 1.99 27.12
N TYR A 42 3.61 1.89 26.85
CA TYR A 42 2.56 1.91 27.86
C TYR A 42 2.38 0.55 28.54
N SER A 43 2.17 -0.52 27.77
CA SER A 43 1.90 -1.87 28.29
C SER A 43 2.15 -2.95 27.23
N THR A 44 2.78 -4.06 27.64
CA THR A 44 2.97 -5.23 26.76
C THR A 44 1.67 -5.94 26.43
N ILE A 45 0.70 -5.94 27.34
CA ILE A 45 -0.64 -6.52 27.11
C ILE A 45 -1.39 -5.68 26.08
N ASP A 46 -1.35 -4.36 26.22
CA ASP A 46 -1.97 -3.43 25.29
C ASP A 46 -1.33 -3.55 23.90
N LEU A 47 0.00 -3.66 23.83
CA LEU A 47 0.72 -3.90 22.58
C LEU A 47 0.26 -5.16 21.90
N ALA A 48 0.12 -6.28 22.63
CA ALA A 48 -0.36 -7.53 22.07
C ALA A 48 -1.79 -7.40 21.51
N GLY A 49 -2.69 -6.73 22.24
CA GLY A 49 -4.06 -6.48 21.80
C GLY A 49 -4.14 -5.59 20.54
N VAL A 50 -3.42 -4.46 20.53
CA VAL A 50 -3.40 -3.51 19.42
C VAL A 50 -2.74 -4.12 18.18
N ALA A 51 -1.60 -4.80 18.33
CA ALA A 51 -0.90 -5.44 17.20
C ALA A 51 -1.76 -6.53 16.56
N THR A 52 -2.44 -7.35 17.38
CA THR A 52 -3.39 -8.35 16.87
C THR A 52 -4.53 -7.69 16.13
N GLY A 53 -5.17 -6.67 16.73
CA GLY A 53 -6.26 -5.92 16.09
C GLY A 53 -5.82 -5.29 14.77
N TYR A 54 -4.63 -4.68 14.73
CA TYR A 54 -4.06 -4.12 13.51
C TYR A 54 -3.91 -5.15 12.40
N ASN A 55 -3.29 -6.30 12.70
CA ASN A 55 -3.08 -7.36 11.71
C ASN A 55 -4.40 -7.95 11.16
N LEU A 56 -5.42 -8.05 12.01
CA LEU A 56 -6.73 -8.58 11.60
C LEU A 56 -7.42 -7.69 10.57
N TRP A 57 -7.43 -6.38 10.74
CA TRP A 57 -8.10 -5.49 9.79
C TRP A 57 -7.25 -5.14 8.57
N LEU A 58 -5.92 -5.21 8.68
CA LEU A 58 -4.98 -4.79 7.64
C LEU A 58 -5.24 -5.48 6.30
N LEU A 59 -5.49 -6.79 6.29
CA LEU A 59 -5.74 -7.55 5.07
C LEU A 59 -7.00 -7.08 4.33
N PHE A 60 -8.08 -6.80 5.08
CA PHE A 60 -9.32 -6.26 4.52
C PHE A 60 -9.12 -4.86 3.97
N TYR A 61 -8.35 -4.04 4.70
CA TYR A 61 -8.00 -2.68 4.27
C TYR A 61 -7.18 -2.67 2.98
N ILE A 62 -6.14 -3.50 2.89
CA ILE A 62 -5.29 -3.61 1.71
C ILE A 62 -6.12 -3.96 0.46
N PHE A 63 -7.04 -4.92 0.58
CA PHE A 63 -7.95 -5.28 -0.50
C PHE A 63 -8.87 -4.12 -0.89
N ALA A 64 -9.49 -3.46 0.09
CA ALA A 64 -10.38 -2.33 -0.15
C ALA A 64 -9.65 -1.13 -0.75
N GLN A 65 -8.48 -0.79 -0.21
CA GLN A 65 -7.61 0.28 -0.74
C GLN A 65 -7.20 -0.01 -2.19
N GLY A 66 -6.73 -1.22 -2.46
CA GLY A 66 -6.36 -1.66 -3.81
C GLY A 66 -7.54 -1.60 -4.79
N THR A 67 -8.73 -1.97 -4.34
CA THR A 67 -9.96 -1.85 -5.15
C THR A 67 -10.25 -0.39 -5.49
N LEU A 68 -10.13 0.53 -4.54
CA LEU A 68 -10.34 1.96 -4.76
C LEU A 68 -9.22 2.62 -5.59
N MET A 69 -8.02 2.06 -5.65
CA MET A 69 -6.96 2.52 -6.55
C MET A 69 -7.33 2.41 -8.03
N GLY A 70 -8.33 1.58 -8.39
CA GLY A 70 -8.88 1.50 -9.74
C GLY A 70 -9.41 2.83 -10.29
N ILE A 71 -9.75 3.78 -9.44
CA ILE A 71 -10.19 5.14 -9.81
C ILE A 71 -9.05 5.91 -10.51
N THR A 72 -7.80 5.73 -10.08
CA THR A 72 -6.64 6.47 -10.57
C THR A 72 -6.43 6.36 -12.08
N PRO A 73 -6.32 5.16 -12.69
CA PRO A 73 -6.14 5.04 -14.14
C PRO A 73 -7.37 5.50 -14.92
N ILE A 74 -8.58 5.39 -14.35
CA ILE A 74 -9.81 5.88 -15.01
C ILE A 74 -9.75 7.41 -15.13
N ILE A 75 -9.51 8.11 -14.02
CA ILE A 75 -9.46 9.58 -14.02
C ILE A 75 -8.26 10.09 -14.83
N ALA A 76 -7.08 9.45 -14.71
CA ALA A 76 -5.91 9.85 -15.48
C ALA A 76 -6.16 9.79 -16.99
N GLN A 77 -6.78 8.71 -17.49
CA GLN A 77 -7.15 8.58 -18.90
C GLN A 77 -8.23 9.57 -19.33
N LEU A 78 -9.25 9.83 -18.50
CA LEU A 78 -10.27 10.85 -18.78
C LEU A 78 -9.68 12.26 -18.87
N LEU A 79 -8.72 12.58 -18.01
CA LEU A 79 -7.99 13.85 -18.08
C LEU A 79 -7.15 13.97 -19.35
N GLY A 80 -6.45 12.90 -19.74
CA GLY A 80 -5.71 12.84 -21.00
C GLY A 80 -6.61 13.03 -22.22
N ALA A 81 -7.74 12.33 -22.25
CA ALA A 81 -8.76 12.42 -23.29
C ALA A 81 -9.57 13.73 -23.27
N LYS A 82 -9.35 14.63 -22.30
CA LYS A 82 -10.12 15.87 -22.06
C LYS A 82 -11.62 15.64 -21.79
N LYS A 83 -12.02 14.42 -21.43
CA LYS A 83 -13.41 14.03 -21.10
C LYS A 83 -13.70 14.23 -19.61
N THR A 84 -13.58 15.47 -19.13
CA THR A 84 -13.64 15.78 -17.69
C THR A 84 -15.03 15.74 -17.08
N ASP A 85 -16.09 15.78 -17.90
CA ASP A 85 -17.48 15.86 -17.45
C ASP A 85 -17.95 14.57 -16.73
N SER A 86 -17.29 13.44 -17.01
CA SER A 86 -17.58 12.16 -16.37
C SER A 86 -16.91 12.01 -14.99
N ILE A 87 -15.94 12.85 -14.64
CA ILE A 87 -15.16 12.71 -13.41
C ILE A 87 -16.04 12.80 -12.15
N PRO A 88 -17.00 13.75 -12.01
CA PRO A 88 -17.89 13.77 -10.86
C PRO A 88 -18.63 12.44 -10.66
N THR A 89 -19.15 11.88 -11.77
CA THR A 89 -19.84 10.58 -11.72
C THR A 89 -18.91 9.48 -11.21
N ILE A 90 -17.68 9.41 -11.72
CA ILE A 90 -16.66 8.42 -11.26
C ILE A 90 -16.39 8.56 -9.76
N VAL A 91 -16.20 9.78 -9.26
CA VAL A 91 -15.94 10.03 -7.84
C VAL A 91 -17.11 9.59 -6.96
N TYR A 92 -18.36 9.89 -7.36
CA TYR A 92 -19.54 9.44 -6.62
C TYR A 92 -19.66 7.92 -6.60
N GLN A 93 -19.42 7.24 -7.74
CA GLN A 93 -19.43 5.79 -7.75
C GLN A 93 -18.31 5.22 -6.86
N GLY A 94 -17.15 5.89 -6.79
CA GLY A 94 -16.08 5.55 -5.86
C GLY A 94 -16.52 5.66 -4.39
N PHE A 95 -17.29 6.67 -4.02
CA PHE A 95 -17.87 6.77 -2.67
C PHE A 95 -18.85 5.63 -2.36
N TYR A 96 -19.69 5.22 -3.32
CA TYR A 96 -20.60 4.10 -3.14
C TYR A 96 -19.84 2.78 -2.94
N ILE A 97 -18.81 2.54 -3.75
CA ILE A 97 -17.94 1.36 -3.59
C ILE A 97 -17.22 1.40 -2.24
N ALA A 98 -16.64 2.55 -1.86
CA ALA A 98 -15.97 2.73 -0.57
C ALA A 98 -16.92 2.47 0.62
N THR A 99 -18.15 3.00 0.55
CA THR A 99 -19.18 2.77 1.58
C THR A 99 -19.57 1.30 1.66
N THR A 100 -19.79 0.64 0.52
CA THR A 100 -20.12 -0.78 0.47
C THR A 100 -18.99 -1.64 1.06
N LEU A 101 -17.74 -1.36 0.71
CA LEU A 101 -16.59 -2.06 1.28
C LEU A 101 -16.46 -1.82 2.79
N ALA A 102 -16.68 -0.58 3.26
CA ALA A 102 -16.69 -0.26 4.69
C ALA A 102 -17.76 -1.06 5.44
N LEU A 103 -18.99 -1.13 4.88
CA LEU A 103 -20.07 -1.91 5.46
C LEU A 103 -19.75 -3.40 5.51
N ILE A 104 -19.18 -3.96 4.44
CA ILE A 104 -18.77 -5.37 4.41
C ILE A 104 -17.71 -5.65 5.48
N ILE A 105 -16.68 -4.81 5.60
CA ILE A 105 -15.63 -4.95 6.61
C ILE A 105 -16.22 -4.84 8.02
N LEU A 106 -17.12 -3.89 8.24
CA LEU A 106 -17.80 -3.71 9.53
C LEU A 106 -18.63 -4.94 9.89
N LEU A 107 -19.41 -5.48 8.95
CA LEU A 107 -20.23 -6.69 9.17
C LEU A 107 -19.35 -7.91 9.49
N ILE A 108 -18.26 -8.10 8.76
CA ILE A 108 -17.28 -9.16 9.06
C ILE A 108 -16.71 -8.97 10.47
N GLY A 109 -16.37 -7.73 10.84
CA GLY A 109 -15.90 -7.40 12.19
C GLY A 109 -16.92 -7.72 13.27
N VAL A 110 -18.17 -7.31 13.09
CA VAL A 110 -19.23 -7.54 14.10
C VAL A 110 -19.52 -9.03 14.30
N PHE A 111 -19.61 -9.81 13.24
CA PHE A 111 -19.99 -11.22 13.33
C PHE A 111 -18.81 -12.18 13.44
N GLY A 112 -17.64 -11.83 12.87
CA GLY A 112 -16.50 -12.72 12.78
C GLY A 112 -15.42 -12.50 13.83
N LEU A 113 -15.33 -11.32 14.45
CA LEU A 113 -14.23 -10.96 15.34
C LEU A 113 -14.17 -11.86 16.59
N VAL A 114 -15.26 -12.00 17.30
CA VAL A 114 -15.28 -12.76 18.56
C VAL A 114 -14.99 -14.25 18.34
N PRO A 115 -15.61 -14.95 17.37
CA PRO A 115 -15.23 -16.32 17.03
C PRO A 115 -13.74 -16.48 16.67
N LEU A 116 -13.21 -15.54 15.91
CA LEU A 116 -11.80 -15.57 15.50
C LEU A 116 -10.84 -15.37 16.66
N LEU A 117 -11.13 -14.42 17.57
CA LEU A 117 -10.30 -14.19 18.77
C LEU A 117 -10.32 -15.38 19.71
N ASN A 118 -11.48 -16.04 19.88
CA ASN A 118 -11.58 -17.27 20.66
C ASN A 118 -10.73 -18.40 20.06
N PHE A 119 -10.65 -18.50 18.73
CA PHE A 119 -9.80 -19.49 18.06
C PHE A 119 -8.30 -19.19 18.26
N LEU A 120 -7.91 -17.90 18.34
CA LEU A 120 -6.52 -17.49 18.54
C LEU A 120 -6.02 -17.71 20.00
N ASN A 121 -6.92 -18.02 20.95
CA ASN A 121 -6.58 -18.28 22.36
C ASN A 121 -5.67 -17.20 22.99
N LEU A 122 -5.95 -15.94 22.72
CA LEU A 122 -5.24 -14.80 23.31
C LEU A 122 -5.57 -14.69 24.81
N GLU A 123 -4.64 -14.09 25.56
CA GLU A 123 -4.89 -13.72 26.93
C GLU A 123 -6.14 -12.84 27.04
N PRO A 124 -7.05 -13.10 28.03
CA PRO A 124 -8.33 -12.36 28.12
C PRO A 124 -8.17 -10.84 28.18
N ALA A 125 -7.11 -10.34 28.85
CA ALA A 125 -6.80 -8.91 28.91
C ALA A 125 -6.44 -8.33 27.54
N ALA A 126 -5.56 -8.99 26.77
CA ALA A 126 -5.19 -8.60 25.42
C ALA A 126 -6.38 -8.69 24.45
N THR A 127 -7.24 -9.69 24.62
CA THR A 127 -8.49 -9.83 23.85
C THR A 127 -9.42 -8.64 24.06
N ALA A 128 -9.62 -8.19 25.30
CA ALA A 128 -10.42 -7.04 25.63
C ALA A 128 -9.87 -5.74 24.99
N VAL A 129 -8.56 -5.53 25.07
CA VAL A 129 -7.88 -4.41 24.41
C VAL A 129 -8.08 -4.46 22.89
N CYS A 130 -7.90 -5.63 22.26
CA CYS A 130 -8.08 -5.83 20.82
C CYS A 130 -9.50 -5.46 20.37
N ILE A 131 -10.52 -5.94 21.08
CA ILE A 131 -11.92 -5.64 20.76
C ILE A 131 -12.21 -4.14 20.90
N ASN A 132 -11.76 -3.50 21.96
CA ASN A 132 -12.00 -2.08 22.20
C ASN A 132 -11.22 -1.19 21.24
N TYR A 133 -9.97 -1.58 20.89
CA TYR A 133 -9.17 -0.93 19.83
C TYR A 133 -9.90 -0.97 18.48
N LEU A 134 -10.42 -2.13 18.08
CA LEU A 134 -11.13 -2.29 16.81
C LEU A 134 -12.48 -1.54 16.80
N LYS A 135 -13.20 -1.47 17.93
CA LYS A 135 -14.39 -0.62 18.07
C LYS A 135 -14.07 0.86 17.91
N ALA A 136 -12.98 1.34 18.52
CA ALA A 136 -12.52 2.72 18.38
C ALA A 136 -12.10 3.01 16.95
N PHE A 137 -11.32 2.11 16.34
CA PHE A 137 -10.90 2.19 14.93
C PHE A 137 -12.08 2.22 13.95
N ALA A 138 -13.14 1.45 14.21
CA ALA A 138 -14.34 1.38 13.35
C ALA A 138 -14.99 2.75 13.11
N LEU A 139 -14.85 3.71 14.05
CA LEU A 139 -15.32 5.09 13.86
C LEU A 139 -14.57 5.82 12.73
N GLY A 140 -13.37 5.39 12.43
CA GLY A 140 -12.55 5.92 11.33
C GLY A 140 -12.68 5.16 10.02
N LEU A 141 -13.37 4.02 9.97
CA LEU A 141 -13.38 3.12 8.81
C LEU A 141 -14.00 3.77 7.56
N PHE A 142 -15.12 4.44 7.71
CA PHE A 142 -15.78 5.14 6.59
C PHE A 142 -14.90 6.27 6.03
N PRO A 143 -14.46 7.25 6.84
CA PRO A 143 -13.60 8.32 6.32
C PRO A 143 -12.29 7.78 5.76
N LEU A 144 -11.72 6.70 6.30
CA LEU A 144 -10.53 6.05 5.77
C LEU A 144 -10.71 5.61 4.32
N LEU A 145 -11.83 4.96 3.97
CA LEU A 145 -12.10 4.50 2.62
C LEU A 145 -12.56 5.64 1.69
N TRP A 146 -13.34 6.59 2.19
CA TRP A 146 -13.74 7.77 1.42
C TRP A 146 -12.53 8.62 1.02
N VAL A 147 -11.56 8.78 1.93
CA VAL A 147 -10.30 9.47 1.65
C VAL A 147 -9.56 8.84 0.48
N ASN A 148 -9.52 7.51 0.36
CA ASN A 148 -8.86 6.86 -0.79
C ASN A 148 -9.48 7.31 -2.12
N THR A 149 -10.82 7.47 -2.20
CA THR A 149 -11.49 7.99 -3.39
C THR A 149 -11.08 9.43 -3.70
N LEU A 150 -11.08 10.30 -2.69
CA LEU A 150 -10.69 11.71 -2.85
C LEU A 150 -9.22 11.86 -3.19
N ARG A 151 -8.34 11.16 -2.47
CA ARG A 151 -6.89 11.19 -2.69
C ARG A 151 -6.54 10.72 -4.09
N ASN A 152 -7.07 9.58 -4.53
CA ASN A 152 -6.83 9.06 -5.88
C ASN A 152 -7.31 10.05 -6.95
N THR A 153 -8.40 10.78 -6.69
CA THR A 153 -8.89 11.85 -7.58
C THR A 153 -7.92 13.04 -7.61
N VAL A 154 -7.48 13.52 -6.45
CA VAL A 154 -6.53 14.64 -6.32
C VAL A 154 -5.19 14.31 -6.98
N ASP A 155 -4.65 13.13 -6.69
CA ASP A 155 -3.37 12.65 -7.22
C ASP A 155 -3.41 12.49 -8.74
N SER A 156 -4.51 11.99 -9.30
CA SER A 156 -4.70 11.87 -10.76
C SER A 156 -4.66 13.23 -11.48
N HIS A 157 -5.03 14.31 -10.80
CA HIS A 157 -4.91 15.69 -11.34
C HIS A 157 -3.48 16.24 -11.28
N GLY A 158 -2.52 15.47 -10.75
CA GLY A 158 -1.13 15.89 -10.54
C GLY A 158 -0.96 16.85 -9.36
N LEU A 159 -1.90 16.85 -8.42
CA LEU A 159 -1.90 17.69 -7.22
C LEU A 159 -1.30 16.97 -6.00
N THR A 160 -0.31 16.10 -6.24
CA THR A 160 0.29 15.20 -5.24
C THR A 160 0.93 15.92 -4.06
N HIS A 161 1.45 17.14 -4.28
CA HIS A 161 2.03 17.96 -3.20
C HIS A 161 0.97 18.45 -2.18
N TYR A 162 -0.28 18.66 -2.61
CA TYR A 162 -1.38 18.94 -1.67
C TYR A 162 -1.78 17.68 -0.91
N SER A 163 -1.84 16.53 -1.59
CA SER A 163 -2.07 15.25 -0.92
C SER A 163 -1.02 14.97 0.14
N MET A 164 0.26 15.24 -0.16
CA MET A 164 1.36 15.14 0.78
C MET A 164 1.13 16.05 1.99
N ALA A 165 0.85 17.34 1.78
CA ALA A 165 0.63 18.28 2.88
C ALA A 165 -0.53 17.85 3.80
N ILE A 166 -1.63 17.37 3.21
CA ILE A 166 -2.79 16.87 3.97
C ILE A 166 -2.41 15.63 4.79
N VAL A 167 -1.73 14.66 4.18
CA VAL A 167 -1.36 13.42 4.89
C VAL A 167 -0.32 13.67 5.97
N VAL A 168 0.67 14.55 5.74
CA VAL A 168 1.65 14.95 6.76
C VAL A 168 0.94 15.66 7.92
N THR A 169 -0.01 16.54 7.65
CA THR A 169 -0.80 17.19 8.70
C THR A 169 -1.58 16.16 9.52
N SER A 170 -2.22 15.20 8.86
CA SER A 170 -2.94 14.13 9.54
C SER A 170 -2.04 13.18 10.30
N PHE A 171 -0.80 12.95 9.83
CA PHE A 171 0.22 12.21 10.57
C PHE A 171 0.57 12.93 11.88
N VAL A 172 0.78 14.25 11.88
CA VAL A 172 1.03 15.03 13.10
C VAL A 172 -0.15 14.91 14.07
N VAL A 173 -1.39 15.04 13.57
CA VAL A 173 -2.61 14.84 14.38
C VAL A 173 -2.68 13.42 14.93
N ASN A 174 -2.34 12.42 14.15
CA ASN A 174 -2.28 11.01 14.59
C ASN A 174 -1.32 10.83 15.75
N VAL A 175 -0.08 11.33 15.63
CA VAL A 175 0.93 11.26 16.68
C VAL A 175 0.46 11.97 17.95
N PHE A 176 -0.08 13.18 17.82
CA PHE A 176 -0.60 13.95 18.93
C PHE A 176 -1.74 13.24 19.66
N LEU A 177 -2.73 12.72 18.93
CA LEU A 177 -3.87 12.01 19.51
C LEU A 177 -3.43 10.69 20.17
N ASN A 178 -2.55 9.92 19.52
CA ASN A 178 -2.02 8.70 20.12
C ASN A 178 -1.30 8.97 21.44
N TYR A 179 -0.37 9.93 21.44
CA TYR A 179 0.36 10.29 22.66
C TYR A 179 -0.58 10.76 23.77
N SER A 180 -1.54 11.62 23.43
CA SER A 180 -2.47 12.19 24.41
C SER A 180 -3.43 11.16 25.00
N LEU A 181 -3.99 10.26 24.16
CA LEU A 181 -5.00 9.30 24.59
C LEU A 181 -4.40 8.04 25.25
N ILE A 182 -3.20 7.62 24.81
CA ILE A 182 -2.54 6.47 25.43
C ILE A 182 -2.08 6.81 26.84
N PHE A 183 -1.48 8.01 27.06
CA PHE A 183 -0.86 8.40 28.33
C PHE A 183 -1.69 9.38 29.17
N GLY A 184 -2.86 9.83 28.69
CA GLY A 184 -3.71 10.76 29.45
C GLY A 184 -3.18 12.20 29.52
N HIS A 185 -2.46 12.66 28.49
CA HIS A 185 -1.91 14.00 28.47
C HIS A 185 -2.87 15.05 27.89
N PHE A 186 -2.57 16.33 28.12
CA PHE A 186 -3.31 17.51 27.60
C PHE A 186 -4.81 17.54 28.02
N GLY A 187 -5.16 16.94 29.15
CA GLY A 187 -6.54 16.91 29.65
C GLY A 187 -7.45 15.86 28.99
N LEU A 188 -6.88 14.99 28.17
CA LEU A 188 -7.58 13.84 27.60
C LEU A 188 -7.49 12.64 28.56
N PRO A 189 -8.50 11.73 28.53
CA PRO A 189 -8.48 10.55 29.39
C PRO A 189 -7.35 9.59 29.01
N GLU A 190 -6.75 8.96 30.01
CA GLU A 190 -5.83 7.85 29.82
C GLU A 190 -6.63 6.58 29.52
N ILE A 191 -6.47 6.04 28.29
CA ILE A 191 -7.20 4.86 27.84
C ILE A 191 -6.30 3.77 27.25
N GLY A 192 -4.98 3.91 27.49
CA GLY A 192 -3.98 2.89 27.08
C GLY A 192 -4.00 2.60 25.58
N GLY A 193 -3.78 1.35 25.21
CA GLY A 193 -3.71 0.91 23.80
C GLY A 193 -4.99 1.16 22.99
N VAL A 194 -6.15 1.28 23.64
CA VAL A 194 -7.40 1.66 22.96
C VAL A 194 -7.30 3.07 22.37
N GLY A 195 -6.50 3.95 23.00
CA GLY A 195 -6.19 5.30 22.51
C GLY A 195 -5.60 5.31 21.10
N ALA A 196 -4.83 4.29 20.73
CA ALA A 196 -4.32 4.15 19.37
C ALA A 196 -5.45 4.00 18.33
N GLY A 197 -6.53 3.29 18.66
CA GLY A 197 -7.70 3.17 17.80
C GLY A 197 -8.40 4.52 17.56
N TYR A 198 -8.63 5.29 18.62
CA TYR A 198 -9.20 6.64 18.51
C TYR A 198 -8.25 7.62 17.79
N GLY A 199 -6.93 7.52 18.03
CA GLY A 199 -5.92 8.34 17.37
C GLY A 199 -5.92 8.13 15.85
N ILE A 200 -5.99 6.87 15.40
CA ILE A 200 -6.11 6.54 13.97
C ILE A 200 -7.46 7.04 13.42
N ALA A 201 -8.56 6.84 14.12
CA ALA A 201 -9.87 7.32 13.68
C ALA A 201 -9.89 8.85 13.53
N GLY A 202 -9.33 9.60 14.49
CA GLY A 202 -9.20 11.05 14.42
C GLY A 202 -8.36 11.52 13.23
N ALA A 203 -7.25 10.84 12.94
CA ALA A 203 -6.44 11.12 11.76
C ALA A 203 -7.21 10.85 10.45
N CYS A 204 -8.00 9.77 10.39
CA CYS A 204 -8.84 9.46 9.22
C CYS A 204 -9.89 10.55 8.97
N TRP A 205 -10.54 11.06 10.01
CA TRP A 205 -11.48 12.18 9.92
C TRP A 205 -10.78 13.48 9.51
N THR A 206 -9.59 13.75 10.06
CA THR A 206 -8.78 14.90 9.67
C THR A 206 -8.43 14.85 8.19
N ASN A 207 -7.96 13.70 7.69
CA ASN A 207 -7.71 13.47 6.28
C ASN A 207 -8.97 13.72 5.44
N PHE A 208 -10.11 13.16 5.83
CA PHE A 208 -11.35 13.30 5.09
C PHE A 208 -11.81 14.76 5.00
N ILE A 209 -11.76 15.50 6.10
CA ILE A 209 -12.12 16.91 6.16
C ILE A 209 -11.19 17.73 5.26
N LEU A 210 -9.89 17.54 5.35
CA LEU A 210 -8.91 18.30 4.57
C LEU A 210 -8.98 17.98 3.07
N PHE A 211 -9.12 16.70 2.67
CA PHE A 211 -9.33 16.35 1.27
C PHE A 211 -10.67 16.86 0.73
N SER A 212 -11.73 16.83 1.53
CA SER A 212 -13.04 17.39 1.16
C SER A 212 -12.94 18.90 0.97
N ALA A 213 -12.28 19.61 1.90
CA ALA A 213 -12.03 21.04 1.76
C ALA A 213 -11.22 21.36 0.49
N MET A 214 -10.18 20.56 0.20
CA MET A 214 -9.40 20.73 -1.01
C MET A 214 -10.26 20.58 -2.27
N VAL A 215 -11.12 19.56 -2.33
CA VAL A 215 -12.00 19.33 -3.48
C VAL A 215 -13.02 20.46 -3.64
N LEU A 216 -13.50 21.05 -2.54
CA LEU A 216 -14.45 22.16 -2.55
C LEU A 216 -13.83 23.49 -2.96
N PHE A 217 -12.60 23.78 -2.53
CA PHE A 217 -12.02 25.12 -2.66
C PHE A 217 -10.95 25.24 -3.74
N HIS A 218 -10.24 24.15 -4.08
CA HIS A 218 -9.16 24.22 -5.06
C HIS A 218 -9.69 24.50 -6.48
N PRO A 219 -9.18 25.52 -7.22
CA PRO A 219 -9.73 25.96 -8.50
C PRO A 219 -9.91 24.86 -9.55
N LYS A 220 -8.96 23.90 -9.63
CA LYS A 220 -9.01 22.80 -10.60
C LYS A 220 -10.06 21.75 -10.26
N LEU A 221 -10.47 21.60 -9.01
CA LEU A 221 -11.40 20.57 -8.53
C LEU A 221 -12.80 21.13 -8.28
N LYS A 222 -12.89 22.39 -7.85
CA LYS A 222 -14.16 23.10 -7.59
C LYS A 222 -15.12 23.04 -8.78
N ARG A 223 -14.59 23.02 -10.02
CA ARG A 223 -15.38 22.93 -11.25
C ARG A 223 -16.23 21.65 -11.33
N TYR A 224 -15.83 20.59 -10.66
CA TYR A 224 -16.56 19.32 -10.65
C TYR A 224 -17.78 19.33 -9.74
N ARG A 225 -17.95 20.35 -8.88
CA ARG A 225 -19.09 20.54 -7.99
C ARG A 225 -19.41 19.31 -7.15
N ILE A 226 -18.41 18.49 -6.82
CA ILE A 226 -18.52 17.34 -5.92
C ILE A 226 -19.11 17.88 -4.61
N TYR A 227 -20.11 17.22 -4.04
CA TYR A 227 -20.96 17.62 -2.91
C TYR A 227 -22.09 18.62 -3.22
N LYS A 228 -22.17 19.23 -4.43
CA LYS A 228 -23.28 20.10 -4.80
C LYS A 228 -24.32 19.37 -5.66
N ASP A 229 -23.84 18.62 -6.65
CA ASP A 229 -24.70 17.94 -7.61
C ASP A 229 -24.68 16.43 -7.31
N TRP A 230 -25.67 15.95 -6.56
CA TRP A 230 -25.75 14.54 -6.19
C TRP A 230 -25.93 13.64 -7.42
N VAL A 231 -25.07 12.68 -7.60
CA VAL A 231 -25.12 11.70 -8.70
C VAL A 231 -25.60 10.36 -8.18
N ARG A 232 -26.74 9.89 -8.68
CA ARG A 232 -27.29 8.57 -8.30
C ARG A 232 -26.35 7.43 -8.70
N PRO A 233 -26.43 6.25 -8.03
CA PRO A 233 -25.67 5.07 -8.43
C PRO A 233 -25.96 4.71 -9.89
N LYS A 234 -24.90 4.56 -10.68
CA LYS A 234 -24.97 4.14 -12.10
C LYS A 234 -24.15 2.87 -12.27
N TRP A 235 -24.86 1.74 -12.43
CA TRP A 235 -24.23 0.43 -12.49
C TRP A 235 -23.11 0.31 -13.53
N GLN A 236 -23.24 0.97 -14.67
CA GLN A 236 -22.22 0.97 -15.73
C GLN A 236 -20.86 1.46 -15.20
N TYR A 237 -20.83 2.59 -14.48
CA TYR A 237 -19.59 3.16 -13.93
C TYR A 237 -19.08 2.40 -12.70
N ILE A 238 -19.99 1.87 -11.87
CA ILE A 238 -19.61 0.97 -10.75
C ILE A 238 -18.93 -0.27 -11.32
N ARG A 239 -19.52 -0.90 -12.33
CA ARG A 239 -18.96 -2.08 -12.98
C ARG A 239 -17.59 -1.79 -13.60
N GLU A 240 -17.41 -0.66 -14.27
CA GLU A 240 -16.10 -0.26 -14.83
C GLU A 240 -15.06 -0.14 -13.73
N GLN A 241 -15.39 0.55 -12.63
CA GLN A 241 -14.47 0.70 -11.50
C GLN A 241 -14.14 -0.63 -10.84
N LEU A 242 -15.12 -1.50 -10.64
CA LEU A 242 -14.89 -2.83 -10.07
C LEU A 242 -14.09 -3.75 -11.00
N GLN A 243 -14.31 -3.69 -12.31
CA GLN A 243 -13.52 -4.46 -13.28
C GLN A 243 -12.04 -4.09 -13.29
N ILE A 244 -11.71 -2.86 -12.89
CA ILE A 244 -10.33 -2.39 -12.76
C ILE A 244 -9.86 -2.56 -11.32
N GLY A 245 -10.66 -2.18 -10.36
CA GLY A 245 -10.29 -2.13 -8.94
C GLY A 245 -10.17 -3.51 -8.30
N LEU A 246 -11.12 -4.43 -8.54
CA LEU A 246 -11.07 -5.76 -7.94
C LEU A 246 -9.80 -6.54 -8.32
N PRO A 247 -9.35 -6.59 -9.60
CA PRO A 247 -8.07 -7.20 -9.92
C PRO A 247 -6.89 -6.55 -9.21
N ILE A 248 -6.88 -5.21 -9.07
CA ILE A 248 -5.81 -4.50 -8.35
C ILE A 248 -5.84 -4.88 -6.86
N GLY A 249 -7.00 -4.81 -6.22
CA GLY A 249 -7.16 -5.17 -4.80
C GLY A 249 -6.78 -6.62 -4.52
N SER A 250 -7.24 -7.54 -5.38
CA SER A 250 -6.89 -8.96 -5.29
C SER A 250 -5.39 -9.21 -5.48
N SER A 251 -4.76 -8.53 -6.44
CA SER A 251 -3.32 -8.63 -6.70
C SER A 251 -2.51 -8.24 -5.45
N ILE A 252 -2.82 -7.09 -4.83
CA ILE A 252 -2.14 -6.62 -3.62
C ILE A 252 -2.46 -7.53 -2.42
N PHE A 253 -3.70 -8.02 -2.31
CA PHE A 253 -4.09 -8.96 -1.27
C PHE A 253 -3.30 -10.28 -1.35
N PHE A 254 -3.18 -10.87 -2.53
CA PHE A 254 -2.39 -12.10 -2.70
C PHE A 254 -0.91 -11.89 -2.45
N GLU A 255 -0.37 -10.74 -2.84
CA GLU A 255 1.00 -10.35 -2.52
C GLU A 255 1.20 -10.20 -0.99
N ALA A 256 0.31 -9.48 -0.30
CA ALA A 256 0.40 -9.32 1.16
C ALA A 256 0.18 -10.63 1.93
N SER A 257 -0.74 -11.48 1.47
CA SER A 257 -1.07 -12.75 2.13
C SER A 257 0.08 -13.76 2.13
N ILE A 258 0.95 -13.73 1.10
CA ILE A 258 2.10 -14.65 1.05
C ILE A 258 3.13 -14.34 2.14
N PHE A 259 3.31 -13.06 2.52
CA PHE A 259 4.18 -12.68 3.63
C PHE A 259 3.66 -13.21 4.97
N SER A 260 2.34 -13.21 5.16
CA SER A 260 1.71 -13.81 6.35
C SER A 260 1.94 -15.31 6.41
N ILE A 261 1.82 -16.00 5.27
CA ILE A 261 2.08 -17.44 5.17
C ILE A 261 3.58 -17.75 5.37
N ALA A 262 4.46 -16.95 4.79
CA ALA A 262 5.91 -17.08 5.02
C ALA A 262 6.24 -16.96 6.50
N GLY A 263 5.64 -16.00 7.22
CA GLY A 263 5.77 -15.87 8.67
C GLY A 263 5.28 -17.11 9.43
N LEU A 264 4.15 -17.71 9.01
CA LEU A 264 3.64 -18.94 9.62
C LEU A 264 4.57 -20.15 9.40
N LEU A 265 5.17 -20.26 8.21
CA LEU A 265 6.18 -21.32 7.96
C LEU A 265 7.41 -21.16 8.86
N MET A 266 7.79 -19.92 9.21
CA MET A 266 8.92 -19.67 10.11
C MET A 266 8.67 -20.13 11.55
N VAL A 267 7.41 -20.23 11.99
CA VAL A 267 7.07 -20.66 13.37
C VAL A 267 7.65 -22.05 13.71
N HIS A 268 7.74 -22.95 12.73
CA HIS A 268 8.28 -24.30 12.92
C HIS A 268 9.77 -24.32 13.29
N PHE A 269 10.50 -23.23 13.05
CA PHE A 269 11.94 -23.12 13.31
C PHE A 269 12.27 -22.42 14.63
N GLY A 270 11.26 -22.05 15.42
CA GLY A 270 11.44 -21.42 16.74
C GLY A 270 11.34 -19.90 16.74
N SER A 271 11.27 -19.34 17.94
CA SER A 271 10.99 -17.93 18.18
C SER A 271 12.10 -17.01 17.67
N ALA A 272 13.36 -17.40 17.76
CA ALA A 272 14.50 -16.62 17.26
C ALA A 272 14.43 -16.42 15.75
N VAL A 273 14.07 -17.47 14.99
CA VAL A 273 13.90 -17.42 13.54
C VAL A 273 12.73 -16.51 13.16
N VAL A 274 11.60 -16.61 13.87
CA VAL A 274 10.44 -15.74 13.65
C VAL A 274 10.79 -14.28 13.91
N ALA A 275 11.48 -13.99 15.02
CA ALA A 275 11.91 -12.63 15.35
C ALA A 275 12.84 -12.06 14.28
N ALA A 276 13.83 -12.83 13.83
CA ALA A 276 14.74 -12.42 12.77
C ALA A 276 14.01 -12.16 11.44
N HIS A 277 13.10 -13.05 11.04
CA HIS A 277 12.29 -12.91 9.84
C HIS A 277 11.44 -11.63 9.88
N GLN A 278 10.72 -11.39 10.98
CA GLN A 278 9.88 -10.19 11.14
C GLN A 278 10.70 -8.91 11.11
N SER A 279 11.91 -8.91 11.70
CA SER A 279 12.82 -7.77 11.67
C SER A 279 13.23 -7.41 10.22
N VAL A 280 13.59 -8.41 9.42
CA VAL A 280 13.96 -8.18 8.02
C VAL A 280 12.76 -7.75 7.17
N ILE A 281 11.58 -8.34 7.39
CA ILE A 281 10.35 -7.89 6.71
C ILE A 281 10.01 -6.43 7.08
N ALA A 282 10.12 -6.05 8.35
CA ALA A 282 9.90 -4.67 8.78
C ALA A 282 10.87 -3.70 8.09
N PHE A 283 12.14 -4.07 8.00
CA PHE A 283 13.15 -3.30 7.27
C PHE A 283 12.82 -3.17 5.78
N THR A 284 12.51 -4.26 5.09
CA THR A 284 12.18 -4.25 3.66
C THR A 284 10.93 -3.44 3.36
N ASN A 285 9.93 -3.47 4.24
CA ASN A 285 8.69 -2.68 4.11
C ASN A 285 8.94 -1.16 4.11
N VAL A 286 9.94 -0.68 4.85
CA VAL A 286 10.31 0.75 4.82
C VAL A 286 10.78 1.14 3.41
N PHE A 287 11.63 0.32 2.79
CA PHE A 287 12.13 0.58 1.44
C PHE A 287 11.08 0.38 0.36
N TYR A 288 10.07 -0.47 0.60
CA TYR A 288 8.96 -0.70 -0.33
C TYR A 288 8.16 0.58 -0.63
N CYS A 289 8.17 1.57 0.26
CA CYS A 289 7.55 2.88 0.01
C CYS A 289 8.07 3.56 -1.27
N LEU A 290 9.33 3.34 -1.63
CA LEU A 290 9.97 3.92 -2.82
C LEU A 290 9.40 3.33 -4.12
N PRO A 291 9.50 2.02 -4.39
CA PRO A 291 8.94 1.43 -5.62
C PRO A 291 7.42 1.58 -5.71
N LEU A 292 6.70 1.52 -4.60
CA LEU A 292 5.26 1.79 -4.57
C LEU A 292 4.92 3.20 -5.05
N SER A 293 5.70 4.20 -4.61
CA SER A 293 5.52 5.59 -5.03
C SER A 293 5.81 5.79 -6.53
N ILE A 294 6.84 5.09 -7.07
CA ILE A 294 7.10 5.06 -8.51
C ILE A 294 5.92 4.44 -9.26
N ALA A 295 5.36 3.32 -8.77
CA ALA A 295 4.22 2.66 -9.37
C ALA A 295 2.99 3.58 -9.44
N MET A 296 2.70 4.30 -8.35
CA MET A 296 1.59 5.27 -8.31
C MET A 296 1.81 6.42 -9.30
N ALA A 297 3.02 7.02 -9.33
CA ALA A 297 3.36 8.08 -10.28
C ALA A 297 3.27 7.59 -11.73
N SER A 298 3.72 6.36 -12.00
CA SER A 298 3.64 5.71 -13.31
C SER A 298 2.19 5.51 -13.77
N THR A 299 1.32 5.05 -12.87
CA THR A 299 -0.11 4.86 -13.17
C THR A 299 -0.75 6.16 -13.65
N ILE A 300 -0.40 7.29 -13.01
CA ILE A 300 -0.93 8.61 -13.37
C ILE A 300 -0.33 9.11 -14.67
N ALA A 301 1.00 9.10 -14.81
CA ALA A 301 1.69 9.66 -15.97
C ALA A 301 1.38 8.87 -17.25
N VAL A 302 1.52 7.54 -17.18
CA VAL A 302 1.21 6.66 -18.31
C VAL A 302 -0.28 6.70 -18.64
N GLY A 303 -1.16 6.62 -17.63
CA GLY A 303 -2.60 6.69 -17.84
C GLY A 303 -3.05 7.99 -18.54
N TYR A 304 -2.46 9.12 -18.15
CA TYR A 304 -2.74 10.41 -18.79
C TYR A 304 -2.36 10.42 -20.27
N GLU A 305 -1.16 9.95 -20.63
CA GLU A 305 -0.68 9.93 -22.01
C GLU A 305 -1.43 8.91 -22.87
N VAL A 306 -1.78 7.76 -22.29
CA VAL A 306 -2.64 6.75 -22.96
C VAL A 306 -4.02 7.34 -23.25
N GLY A 307 -4.62 8.05 -22.29
CA GLY A 307 -5.90 8.72 -22.48
C GLY A 307 -5.84 9.85 -23.52
N ALA A 308 -4.69 10.52 -23.65
CA ALA A 308 -4.44 11.53 -24.70
C ALA A 308 -4.07 10.92 -26.07
N GLU A 309 -4.06 9.58 -26.20
CA GLU A 309 -3.64 8.84 -27.40
C GLU A 309 -2.16 9.08 -27.79
N ARG A 310 -1.33 9.54 -26.85
CA ARG A 310 0.09 9.87 -27.04
C ARG A 310 0.95 8.67 -26.63
N HIS A 311 0.85 7.55 -27.36
CA HIS A 311 1.46 6.27 -26.97
C HIS A 311 3.00 6.32 -26.88
N LYS A 312 3.67 7.10 -27.76
CA LYS A 312 5.13 7.30 -27.71
C LYS A 312 5.54 7.95 -26.39
N GLU A 313 4.77 8.93 -25.93
CA GLU A 313 5.03 9.63 -24.67
C GLU A 313 4.77 8.72 -23.46
N ALA A 314 3.73 7.89 -23.52
CA ALA A 314 3.45 6.88 -22.48
C ALA A 314 4.61 5.87 -22.34
N ILE A 315 5.22 5.45 -23.47
CA ILE A 315 6.41 4.59 -23.47
C ILE A 315 7.60 5.30 -22.83
N GLN A 316 7.82 6.59 -23.11
CA GLN A 316 8.91 7.35 -22.50
C GLN A 316 8.75 7.50 -20.98
N TYR A 317 7.53 7.74 -20.48
CA TYR A 317 7.26 7.71 -19.03
C TYR A 317 7.50 6.33 -18.42
N SER A 318 7.12 5.27 -19.12
CA SER A 318 7.41 3.90 -18.69
C SER A 318 8.92 3.62 -18.63
N TYR A 319 9.69 4.23 -19.55
CA TYR A 319 11.15 4.12 -19.53
C TYR A 319 11.77 4.88 -18.35
N ILE A 320 11.33 6.12 -18.10
CA ILE A 320 11.75 6.93 -16.96
C ILE A 320 11.46 6.18 -15.64
N SER A 321 10.27 5.59 -15.52
CA SER A 321 9.89 4.79 -14.35
C SER A 321 10.83 3.61 -14.13
N ARG A 322 11.18 2.85 -15.18
CA ARG A 322 12.09 1.70 -15.09
C ARG A 322 13.50 2.12 -14.71
N VAL A 323 14.02 3.18 -15.33
CA VAL A 323 15.37 3.69 -15.01
C VAL A 323 15.44 4.14 -13.56
N LEU A 324 14.44 4.91 -13.08
CA LEU A 324 14.39 5.33 -11.69
C LEU A 324 14.29 4.15 -10.72
N ALA A 325 13.50 3.13 -11.08
CA ALA A 325 13.38 1.90 -10.32
C ALA A 325 14.72 1.15 -10.17
N ILE A 326 15.48 1.02 -11.26
CA ILE A 326 16.79 0.39 -11.24
C ILE A 326 17.77 1.20 -10.38
N VAL A 327 17.78 2.53 -10.51
CA VAL A 327 18.62 3.39 -9.67
C VAL A 327 18.31 3.22 -8.19
N ILE A 328 17.04 3.21 -7.84
CA ILE A 328 16.61 3.00 -6.46
C ILE A 328 16.95 1.58 -5.96
N ALA A 329 16.78 0.55 -6.79
CA ALA A 329 17.18 -0.81 -6.46
C ALA A 329 18.69 -0.89 -6.14
N ILE A 330 19.52 -0.27 -6.96
CA ILE A 330 20.99 -0.22 -6.73
C ILE A 330 21.31 0.52 -5.43
N LEU A 331 20.65 1.65 -5.17
CA LEU A 331 20.86 2.42 -3.94
C LEU A 331 20.42 1.63 -2.69
N ILE A 332 19.29 0.93 -2.73
CA ILE A 332 18.83 0.05 -1.64
C ILE A 332 19.86 -1.05 -1.40
N CYS A 333 20.32 -1.72 -2.47
CA CYS A 333 21.35 -2.76 -2.36
C CYS A 333 22.62 -2.21 -1.74
N ALA A 334 23.16 -1.13 -2.27
CA ALA A 334 24.40 -0.53 -1.79
C ALA A 334 24.28 -0.12 -0.32
N PHE A 335 23.21 0.56 0.05
CA PHE A 335 22.94 0.97 1.43
C PHE A 335 22.86 -0.24 2.37
N THR A 336 22.07 -1.25 2.01
CA THR A 336 21.86 -2.41 2.88
C THR A 336 23.14 -3.22 3.03
N PHE A 337 23.88 -3.50 1.93
CA PHE A 337 25.15 -4.25 2.00
C PHE A 337 26.21 -3.54 2.84
N THR A 338 26.30 -2.21 2.74
CA THR A 338 27.29 -1.45 3.51
C THR A 338 26.95 -1.33 5.00
N HIS A 339 25.68 -1.53 5.39
CA HIS A 339 25.21 -1.33 6.76
C HIS A 339 24.59 -2.58 7.39
N MET A 340 24.79 -3.79 6.83
CA MET A 340 24.14 -5.02 7.32
C MET A 340 24.38 -5.25 8.82
N GLU A 341 25.59 -5.03 9.30
CA GLU A 341 25.94 -5.18 10.72
C GLU A 341 25.16 -4.18 11.59
N SER A 342 25.18 -2.91 11.21
CA SER A 342 24.49 -1.85 11.95
C SER A 342 22.97 -2.06 11.96
N ILE A 343 22.41 -2.51 10.83
CA ILE A 343 20.98 -2.84 10.71
C ILE A 343 20.63 -4.00 11.62
N SER A 344 21.43 -5.07 11.63
CA SER A 344 21.19 -6.23 12.49
C SER A 344 21.26 -5.85 13.98
N ALA A 345 22.24 -5.04 14.37
CA ALA A 345 22.39 -4.56 15.74
C ALA A 345 21.26 -3.60 16.19
N LEU A 346 20.58 -2.92 15.24
CA LEU A 346 19.46 -2.04 15.57
C LEU A 346 18.23 -2.82 16.09
N PHE A 347 18.04 -4.06 15.65
CA PHE A 347 16.86 -4.86 15.96
C PHE A 347 17.01 -5.72 17.21
N THR A 348 18.24 -6.10 17.59
CA THR A 348 18.45 -7.02 18.71
C THR A 348 19.85 -6.95 19.31
N ASN A 349 19.93 -7.25 20.61
CA ASN A 349 21.19 -7.50 21.33
C ASN A 349 21.48 -9.01 21.53
N ASP A 350 20.55 -9.89 21.13
CA ASP A 350 20.71 -11.34 21.19
C ASP A 350 21.57 -11.81 20.02
N GLU A 351 22.65 -12.53 20.31
CA GLU A 351 23.64 -12.94 19.32
C GLU A 351 23.08 -13.94 18.30
N GLU A 352 22.18 -14.84 18.74
CA GLU A 352 21.55 -15.83 17.85
C GLU A 352 20.64 -15.12 16.85
N VAL A 353 19.76 -14.23 17.33
CA VAL A 353 18.82 -13.46 16.51
C VAL A 353 19.58 -12.50 15.59
N TYR A 354 20.65 -11.86 16.08
CA TYR A 354 21.52 -10.99 15.28
C TYR A 354 22.10 -11.74 14.07
N ASN A 355 22.69 -12.91 14.28
CA ASN A 355 23.28 -13.71 13.22
C ASN A 355 22.23 -14.18 12.19
N LEU A 356 21.02 -14.49 12.63
CA LEU A 356 19.92 -14.83 11.74
C LEU A 356 19.45 -13.63 10.92
N ILE A 357 19.30 -12.44 11.53
CA ILE A 357 18.97 -11.18 10.82
C ILE A 357 20.00 -10.90 9.76
N TYR A 358 21.30 -10.93 10.10
CA TYR A 358 22.39 -10.69 9.18
C TYR A 358 22.32 -11.59 7.95
N ARG A 359 22.08 -12.89 8.14
CA ARG A 359 21.94 -13.86 7.05
C ARG A 359 20.66 -13.66 6.23
N PHE A 360 19.52 -13.38 6.88
CA PHE A 360 18.26 -13.09 6.18
C PHE A 360 18.30 -11.78 5.41
N LEU A 361 19.01 -10.75 5.90
CA LEU A 361 19.22 -9.51 5.18
C LEU A 361 19.90 -9.74 3.82
N GLY A 362 20.82 -10.72 3.73
CA GLY A 362 21.41 -11.11 2.45
C GLY A 362 20.38 -11.49 1.40
N TYR A 363 19.33 -12.24 1.78
CA TYR A 363 18.21 -12.56 0.89
C TYR A 363 17.27 -11.35 0.71
N GLY A 364 17.00 -10.62 1.80
CA GLY A 364 16.13 -9.45 1.83
C GLY A 364 16.58 -8.32 0.91
N VAL A 365 17.90 -8.13 0.75
CA VAL A 365 18.46 -7.16 -0.20
C VAL A 365 18.08 -7.49 -1.63
N PHE A 366 18.32 -8.74 -2.05
CA PHE A 366 17.98 -9.17 -3.41
C PHE A 366 16.46 -9.15 -3.62
N PHE A 367 15.69 -9.58 -2.61
CA PHE A 367 14.23 -9.47 -2.65
C PHE A 367 13.79 -8.02 -2.90
N SER A 368 14.28 -7.08 -2.10
CA SER A 368 13.94 -5.65 -2.24
C SER A 368 14.38 -5.06 -3.58
N ALA A 369 15.52 -5.51 -4.12
CA ALA A 369 15.99 -5.05 -5.41
C ALA A 369 15.12 -5.49 -6.58
N PHE A 370 14.76 -6.79 -6.63
CA PHE A 370 13.87 -7.30 -7.68
C PHE A 370 12.45 -6.76 -7.54
N ASP A 371 11.97 -6.60 -6.31
CA ASP A 371 10.67 -5.99 -6.03
C ASP A 371 10.64 -4.52 -6.45
N ALA A 372 11.72 -3.77 -6.19
CA ALA A 372 11.85 -2.38 -6.63
C ALA A 372 11.80 -2.22 -8.16
N ILE A 373 12.14 -3.25 -8.93
CA ILE A 373 12.02 -3.27 -10.38
C ILE A 373 10.61 -3.73 -10.81
N GLY A 374 10.05 -4.73 -10.14
CA GLY A 374 8.76 -5.33 -10.47
C GLY A 374 7.54 -4.45 -10.16
N THR A 375 7.53 -3.82 -9.00
CA THR A 375 6.40 -3.00 -8.53
C THR A 375 6.07 -1.81 -9.44
N PRO A 376 7.02 -1.03 -9.97
CA PRO A 376 6.75 0.03 -10.95
C PRO A 376 6.13 -0.48 -12.26
N LEU A 377 6.45 -1.69 -12.70
CA LEU A 377 5.85 -2.31 -13.89
C LEU A 377 4.34 -2.57 -13.67
N GLN A 378 3.93 -2.98 -12.47
CA GLN A 378 2.51 -3.06 -12.12
C GLN A 378 1.83 -1.69 -12.29
N GLY A 379 2.48 -0.60 -11.83
CA GLY A 379 1.97 0.76 -11.99
C GLY A 379 1.80 1.16 -13.45
N ILE A 380 2.76 0.83 -14.31
CA ILE A 380 2.68 1.06 -15.76
C ILE A 380 1.48 0.30 -16.35
N LEU A 381 1.34 -0.99 -16.06
CA LEU A 381 0.23 -1.82 -16.55
C LEU A 381 -1.13 -1.31 -16.06
N ARG A 382 -1.22 -0.82 -14.81
CA ARG A 382 -2.42 -0.14 -14.29
C ARG A 382 -2.75 1.12 -15.10
N GLY A 383 -1.75 1.91 -15.51
CA GLY A 383 -1.93 3.06 -16.40
C GLY A 383 -2.55 2.70 -17.74
N TYR A 384 -2.20 1.53 -18.29
CA TYR A 384 -2.82 0.94 -19.49
C TYR A 384 -4.19 0.27 -19.23
N LYS A 385 -4.65 0.21 -17.97
CA LYS A 385 -5.84 -0.56 -17.53
C LYS A 385 -5.72 -2.08 -17.77
N ASP A 386 -4.52 -2.62 -17.93
CA ASP A 386 -4.28 -4.07 -18.11
C ASP A 386 -4.14 -4.80 -16.76
N VAL A 387 -5.10 -4.57 -15.89
CA VAL A 387 -5.06 -5.00 -14.48
C VAL A 387 -5.38 -6.48 -14.26
N LYS A 388 -6.14 -7.11 -15.18
CA LYS A 388 -6.45 -8.53 -15.09
C LYS A 388 -5.20 -9.40 -15.21
N ILE A 389 -4.30 -9.03 -16.12
CA ILE A 389 -3.04 -9.75 -16.29
C ILE A 389 -2.11 -9.51 -15.10
N VAL A 390 -2.10 -8.29 -14.54
CA VAL A 390 -1.37 -8.02 -13.30
C VAL A 390 -1.82 -8.96 -12.18
N PHE A 391 -3.14 -9.14 -12.00
CA PHE A 391 -3.69 -10.09 -11.04
C PHE A 391 -3.22 -11.53 -11.28
N TYR A 392 -3.31 -12.04 -12.50
CA TYR A 392 -2.89 -13.41 -12.81
C TYR A 392 -1.38 -13.62 -12.61
N ILE A 393 -0.56 -12.65 -13.01
CA ILE A 393 0.89 -12.70 -12.77
C ILE A 393 1.18 -12.73 -11.26
N SER A 394 0.54 -11.85 -10.47
CA SER A 394 0.70 -11.85 -9.02
C SER A 394 0.27 -13.19 -8.40
N LEU A 395 -0.88 -13.72 -8.78
CA LEU A 395 -1.38 -15.00 -8.28
C LEU A 395 -0.40 -16.15 -8.59
N ILE A 396 0.07 -16.25 -9.83
CA ILE A 396 1.01 -17.31 -10.24
C ILE A 396 2.34 -17.13 -9.51
N SER A 397 2.89 -15.92 -9.46
CA SER A 397 4.22 -15.69 -8.88
C SER A 397 4.22 -15.91 -7.37
N TYR A 398 3.26 -15.34 -6.64
CA TYR A 398 3.25 -15.41 -5.19
C TYR A 398 2.68 -16.72 -4.66
N TRP A 399 1.58 -17.24 -5.23
CA TRP A 399 0.96 -18.49 -4.75
C TRP A 399 1.40 -19.72 -5.53
N GLY A 400 1.60 -19.60 -6.85
CA GLY A 400 2.01 -20.71 -7.70
C GLY A 400 3.52 -21.01 -7.63
N VAL A 401 4.37 -20.01 -7.35
CA VAL A 401 5.84 -20.18 -7.29
C VAL A 401 6.35 -20.07 -5.85
N CYS A 402 6.05 -18.96 -5.15
CA CYS A 402 6.59 -18.74 -3.80
C CYS A 402 6.18 -19.83 -2.83
N PHE A 403 4.87 -20.10 -2.68
CA PHE A 403 4.37 -21.04 -1.69
C PHE A 403 4.94 -22.45 -1.88
N PRO A 404 4.87 -23.08 -3.07
CA PRO A 404 5.45 -24.41 -3.27
C PRO A 404 6.95 -24.47 -3.03
N ILE A 405 7.72 -23.50 -3.54
CA ILE A 405 9.19 -23.48 -3.35
C ILE A 405 9.51 -23.30 -1.87
N SER A 406 8.87 -22.33 -1.18
CA SER A 406 9.05 -22.08 0.24
C SER A 406 8.74 -23.34 1.07
N TYR A 407 7.61 -24.00 0.79
CA TYR A 407 7.19 -25.18 1.53
C TYR A 407 8.16 -26.38 1.33
N ILE A 408 8.55 -26.65 0.08
CA ILE A 408 9.45 -27.76 -0.26
C ILE A 408 10.84 -27.52 0.35
N LEU A 409 11.40 -26.31 0.20
CA LEU A 409 12.73 -26.00 0.68
C LEU A 409 12.79 -25.85 2.21
N ALA A 410 11.73 -25.32 2.85
CA ALA A 410 11.66 -25.23 4.30
C ALA A 410 11.67 -26.61 4.98
N ASN A 411 11.03 -27.62 4.35
CA ASN A 411 11.05 -29.00 4.84
C ASN A 411 12.33 -29.78 4.50
N ASN A 412 13.23 -29.19 3.69
CA ASN A 412 14.52 -29.81 3.38
C ASN A 412 15.57 -29.42 4.44
N PRO A 413 16.23 -30.40 5.13
CA PRO A 413 17.20 -30.10 6.19
C PRO A 413 18.37 -29.21 5.77
N ASN A 414 18.71 -29.19 4.47
CA ASN A 414 19.82 -28.38 3.95
C ASN A 414 19.52 -26.90 3.88
N TYR A 415 18.25 -26.51 3.76
CA TYR A 415 17.82 -25.13 3.58
C TYR A 415 17.11 -24.56 4.81
N GLY A 416 16.23 -25.34 5.45
CA GLY A 416 15.48 -24.91 6.62
C GLY A 416 14.77 -23.55 6.41
N PRO A 417 14.89 -22.58 7.35
CA PRO A 417 14.21 -21.28 7.25
C PRO A 417 14.68 -20.45 6.05
N PHE A 418 15.87 -20.67 5.51
CA PHE A 418 16.37 -20.00 4.32
C PHE A 418 15.58 -20.38 3.06
N GLY A 419 14.99 -21.58 3.03
CA GLY A 419 14.12 -22.03 1.96
C GLY A 419 12.91 -21.13 1.74
N VAL A 420 12.37 -20.52 2.79
CA VAL A 420 11.27 -19.56 2.70
C VAL A 420 11.72 -18.28 1.97
N TRP A 421 12.91 -17.77 2.28
CA TRP A 421 13.48 -16.60 1.62
C TRP A 421 13.82 -16.87 0.15
N ILE A 422 14.27 -18.08 -0.18
CA ILE A 422 14.49 -18.50 -1.59
C ILE A 422 13.17 -18.48 -2.35
N GLY A 423 12.07 -18.96 -1.77
CA GLY A 423 10.74 -18.91 -2.37
C GLY A 423 10.24 -17.47 -2.58
N LEU A 424 10.42 -16.60 -1.58
CA LEU A 424 10.10 -15.17 -1.70
C LEU A 424 10.89 -14.51 -2.84
N LEU A 425 12.20 -14.77 -2.92
CA LEU A 425 13.06 -14.25 -3.96
C LEU A 425 12.66 -14.77 -5.36
N ALA A 426 12.37 -16.06 -5.48
CA ALA A 426 11.91 -16.64 -6.74
C ALA A 426 10.63 -16.00 -7.25
N SER A 427 9.69 -15.67 -6.34
CA SER A 427 8.42 -15.04 -6.72
C SER A 427 8.59 -13.65 -7.31
N VAL A 428 9.41 -12.78 -6.72
CA VAL A 428 9.62 -11.43 -7.24
C VAL A 428 10.42 -11.42 -8.54
N ILE A 429 11.33 -12.39 -8.74
CA ILE A 429 12.03 -12.57 -10.01
C ILE A 429 11.05 -12.98 -11.11
N VAL A 430 10.22 -14.00 -10.86
CA VAL A 430 9.22 -14.48 -11.84
C VAL A 430 8.21 -13.36 -12.14
N ALA A 431 7.70 -12.67 -11.13
CA ALA A 431 6.80 -11.54 -11.29
C ALA A 431 7.43 -10.44 -12.15
N GLY A 432 8.67 -10.04 -11.84
CA GLY A 432 9.40 -9.01 -12.59
C GLY A 432 9.61 -9.36 -14.06
N ILE A 433 9.95 -10.62 -14.36
CA ILE A 433 10.09 -11.12 -15.74
C ILE A 433 8.74 -11.06 -16.47
N LEU A 434 7.68 -11.61 -15.87
CA LEU A 434 6.35 -11.66 -16.50
C LEU A 434 5.76 -10.25 -16.69
N PHE A 435 5.91 -9.33 -15.73
CA PHE A 435 5.50 -7.94 -15.88
C PHE A 435 6.30 -7.22 -16.97
N THR A 436 7.60 -7.49 -17.10
CA THR A 436 8.44 -6.92 -18.16
C THR A 436 7.97 -7.37 -19.53
N ILE A 437 7.78 -8.68 -19.73
CA ILE A 437 7.27 -9.26 -20.99
C ILE A 437 5.91 -8.66 -21.33
N ARG A 438 4.98 -8.58 -20.35
CA ARG A 438 3.65 -8.03 -20.58
C ARG A 438 3.66 -6.55 -20.94
N THR A 439 4.48 -5.76 -20.24
CA THR A 439 4.64 -4.33 -20.54
C THR A 439 5.18 -4.13 -21.94
N TRP A 440 6.19 -4.89 -22.34
CA TRP A 440 6.75 -4.86 -23.69
C TRP A 440 5.68 -5.21 -24.73
N TYR A 441 4.92 -6.29 -24.52
CA TYR A 441 3.85 -6.71 -25.42
C TYR A 441 2.79 -5.63 -25.64
N ILE A 442 2.28 -5.01 -24.57
CA ILE A 442 1.28 -3.95 -24.67
C ILE A 442 1.80 -2.74 -25.42
N GLN A 443 3.03 -2.32 -25.12
CA GLN A 443 3.63 -1.16 -25.75
C GLN A 443 3.85 -1.36 -27.26
N HIS A 444 4.29 -2.55 -27.68
CA HIS A 444 4.44 -2.87 -29.10
C HIS A 444 3.09 -2.95 -29.81
N LYS A 445 2.10 -3.61 -29.22
CA LYS A 445 0.76 -3.70 -29.81
C LYS A 445 0.15 -2.33 -30.08
N GLN A 446 0.30 -1.37 -29.15
CA GLN A 446 -0.27 -0.03 -29.31
C GLN A 446 0.44 0.83 -30.36
N VAL A 447 1.72 0.60 -30.61
CA VAL A 447 2.47 1.29 -31.67
C VAL A 447 2.07 0.77 -33.05
N HIS A 448 1.85 -0.55 -33.19
CA HIS A 448 1.54 -1.17 -34.49
C HIS A 448 0.08 -1.08 -34.93
N ILE A 449 -0.87 -0.82 -34.02
CA ILE A 449 -2.29 -0.66 -34.40
C ILE A 449 -2.55 0.72 -35.06
N LYS A 450 -1.65 1.70 -34.92
CA LYS A 450 -1.81 3.05 -35.46
C LYS A 450 -0.69 3.46 -36.47
N ALA A 451 0.22 2.54 -36.83
CA ALA A 451 1.10 2.68 -37.98
C ALA A 451 0.43 2.05 -39.22
#